data_959733946e1e0f57de18fbe7aa76aa53
#
_entry.id   959733946e1e0f57de18fbe7aa76aa53
#
_cell.length_a   1.000
_cell.length_b   1.000
_cell.length_c   1.000
_cell.angle_alpha   90.00
_cell.angle_beta   90.00
_cell.angle_gamma   90.00
#
_symmetry.space_group_name_H-M   'P 1'
#
loop_
_entity.id
_entity.type
_entity.pdbx_description
1 polymer ?
#
loop_
_entity_poly.entity_id
_entity_poly.type
_entity_poly.pdbx_seq_one_letter_code
_entity_poly.pdbx_strand_id
1 'polypeptide(L)'
;TAGVAMQPDCVIVLEGPPADDTPGFAVTDSQGALGGGVQIRLFDPTAITNPRLAALAEKTALDAGIPFQLTVRRSGGTDAAALHLSGKGVPTIVLGIPTRYIHAHNGVLDLRDYRAAVELTVALARSLDQEAVEALTHYLP
;
A
#
# COMPACT_ATOMS: atom_id res chain seq x y z
N THR A 1 -18.41 -3.70 -10.17
CA THR A 1 -17.01 -3.65 -9.72
C THR A 1 -16.67 -4.91 -8.94
N ALA A 2 -15.38 -5.27 -8.87
CA ALA A 2 -14.92 -6.43 -8.09
C ALA A 2 -15.34 -6.33 -6.62
N GLY A 3 -15.21 -5.14 -5.99
CA GLY A 3 -15.62 -4.91 -4.61
C GLY A 3 -17.11 -5.20 -4.35
N VAL A 4 -18.00 -4.85 -5.29
CA VAL A 4 -19.44 -5.15 -5.17
C VAL A 4 -19.71 -6.65 -5.30
N ALA A 5 -19.01 -7.33 -6.18
CA ALA A 5 -19.21 -8.76 -6.43
C ALA A 5 -18.64 -9.64 -5.31
N MET A 6 -17.48 -9.27 -4.77
CA MET A 6 -16.77 -10.06 -3.75
C MET A 6 -17.19 -9.73 -2.32
N GLN A 7 -17.67 -8.50 -2.07
CA GLN A 7 -18.02 -7.99 -0.74
C GLN A 7 -16.92 -8.27 0.32
N PRO A 8 -15.68 -7.84 0.07
CA PRO A 8 -14.58 -8.14 0.97
C PRO A 8 -14.70 -7.37 2.28
N ASP A 9 -14.23 -7.95 3.38
CA ASP A 9 -14.15 -7.29 4.69
C ASP A 9 -12.91 -6.41 4.81
N CYS A 10 -11.88 -6.69 4.02
CA CYS A 10 -10.61 -5.95 3.95
C CYS A 10 -9.96 -6.13 2.58
N VAL A 11 -9.19 -5.15 2.13
CA VAL A 11 -8.53 -5.19 0.81
C VAL A 11 -7.06 -4.77 0.91
N ILE A 12 -6.19 -5.59 0.32
CA ILE A 12 -4.80 -5.24 0.03
C ILE A 12 -4.67 -5.07 -1.49
N VAL A 13 -4.31 -3.87 -1.93
CA VAL A 13 -4.05 -3.56 -3.34
C VAL A 13 -2.56 -3.58 -3.57
N LEU A 14 -2.12 -4.30 -4.61
CA LEU A 14 -0.71 -4.37 -5.01
C LEU A 14 -0.49 -3.52 -6.26
N GLU A 15 0.47 -2.61 -6.21
CA GLU A 15 0.70 -1.61 -7.25
C GLU A 15 2.20 -1.43 -7.57
N GLY A 16 2.47 -0.82 -8.74
CA GLY A 16 3.81 -0.36 -9.12
C GLY A 16 3.91 1.16 -9.09
N PRO A 17 3.92 1.82 -7.92
CA PRO A 17 3.97 3.26 -7.83
C PRO A 17 5.30 3.84 -8.30
N PRO A 18 5.33 5.13 -8.71
CA PRO A 18 6.57 5.77 -9.10
C PRO A 18 7.62 5.73 -7.97
N ALA A 19 8.85 5.40 -8.33
CA ALA A 19 10.03 5.76 -7.56
C ALA A 19 10.48 7.15 -8.01
N ASP A 20 10.41 8.12 -7.10
CA ASP A 20 10.73 9.53 -7.36
C ASP A 20 12.20 9.81 -7.01
N ASP A 21 13.10 8.96 -7.47
CA ASP A 21 14.53 8.96 -7.12
C ASP A 21 15.44 9.15 -8.34
N THR A 22 14.89 9.56 -9.47
CA THR A 22 15.65 9.88 -10.67
C THR A 22 16.20 11.32 -10.62
N PRO A 23 17.31 11.61 -11.33
CA PRO A 23 17.85 12.98 -11.42
C PRO A 23 16.77 13.99 -11.84
N GLY A 24 16.67 15.11 -11.11
CA GLY A 24 15.68 16.14 -11.33
C GLY A 24 14.52 16.16 -10.33
N PHE A 25 14.32 15.10 -9.55
CA PHE A 25 13.41 15.17 -8.41
C PHE A 25 14.07 15.89 -7.23
N ALA A 26 13.36 16.83 -6.63
CA ALA A 26 13.77 17.39 -5.35
C ALA A 26 13.58 16.36 -4.24
N VAL A 27 14.50 16.29 -3.30
CA VAL A 27 14.43 15.38 -2.15
C VAL A 27 13.13 15.56 -1.35
N THR A 28 12.63 16.80 -1.27
CA THR A 28 11.38 17.15 -0.61
C THR A 28 10.12 16.63 -1.32
N ASP A 29 10.23 16.28 -2.59
CA ASP A 29 9.11 15.80 -3.41
C ASP A 29 9.16 14.29 -3.63
N SER A 30 10.29 13.65 -3.30
CA SER A 30 10.46 12.20 -3.38
C SER A 30 9.54 11.49 -2.40
N GLN A 31 8.74 10.57 -2.92
CA GLN A 31 7.79 9.77 -2.13
C GLN A 31 8.24 8.32 -1.99
N GLY A 32 9.36 7.96 -2.60
CA GLY A 32 9.94 6.63 -2.50
C GLY A 32 11.11 6.43 -3.45
N ALA A 33 11.96 5.48 -3.13
CA ALA A 33 13.17 5.17 -3.88
C ALA A 33 13.32 3.66 -4.11
N LEU A 34 14.01 3.29 -5.18
CA LEU A 34 14.42 1.89 -5.37
C LEU A 34 15.37 1.45 -4.27
N GLY A 35 15.19 0.22 -3.79
CA GLY A 35 15.99 -0.35 -2.71
C GLY A 35 15.61 0.10 -1.31
N GLY A 36 14.58 0.95 -1.18
CA GLY A 36 14.07 1.40 0.12
C GLY A 36 13.01 0.50 0.74
N GLY A 37 12.66 -0.59 0.08
CA GLY A 37 11.62 -1.51 0.53
C GLY A 37 10.24 -1.23 -0.08
N VAL A 38 9.24 -2.01 0.35
CA VAL A 38 7.86 -1.87 -0.09
C VAL A 38 7.29 -0.52 0.36
N GLN A 39 6.53 0.15 -0.52
CA GLN A 39 5.81 1.37 -0.16
C GLN A 39 4.49 0.99 0.52
N ILE A 40 4.30 1.44 1.76
CA ILE A 40 3.00 1.45 2.44
C ILE A 40 2.36 2.82 2.16
N ARG A 41 1.32 2.86 1.37
CA ARG A 41 0.65 4.10 0.99
C ARG A 41 -0.35 4.51 2.06
N LEU A 42 -0.17 5.69 2.62
CA LEU A 42 -1.08 6.26 3.62
C LEU A 42 -2.21 7.06 2.98
N PHE A 43 -1.90 7.72 1.86
CA PHE A 43 -2.83 8.60 1.15
C PHE A 43 -2.46 8.75 -0.32
N ASP A 44 -3.46 8.85 -1.18
CA ASP A 44 -3.40 9.46 -2.50
C ASP A 44 -4.70 10.25 -2.75
N PRO A 45 -4.80 11.07 -3.83
CA PRO A 45 -5.99 11.91 -4.08
C PRO A 45 -7.30 11.12 -4.24
N THR A 46 -7.24 9.81 -4.40
CA THR A 46 -8.41 8.96 -4.67
C THR A 46 -8.75 8.03 -3.50
N ALA A 47 -7.84 7.84 -2.54
CA ALA A 47 -8.06 6.93 -1.42
C ALA A 47 -7.25 7.33 -0.18
N ILE A 48 -7.89 7.21 0.98
CA ILE A 48 -7.25 7.29 2.29
C ILE A 48 -7.14 5.86 2.82
N THR A 49 -5.93 5.42 3.11
CA THR A 49 -5.71 4.12 3.74
C THR A 49 -6.36 4.07 5.13
N ASN A 50 -7.02 2.95 5.46
CA ASN A 50 -7.52 2.75 6.81
C ASN A 50 -6.37 2.86 7.82
N PRO A 51 -6.43 3.75 8.82
CA PRO A 51 -5.29 4.03 9.69
C PRO A 51 -4.89 2.85 10.57
N ARG A 52 -5.84 2.01 10.98
CA ARG A 52 -5.54 0.80 11.77
C ARG A 52 -4.87 -0.26 10.92
N LEU A 53 -5.28 -0.40 9.66
CA LEU A 53 -4.66 -1.32 8.72
C LEU A 53 -3.24 -0.84 8.33
N ALA A 54 -3.03 0.48 8.19
CA ALA A 54 -1.71 1.05 7.98
C ALA A 54 -0.78 0.77 9.18
N ALA A 55 -1.25 1.01 10.41
CA ALA A 55 -0.49 0.72 11.62
C ALA A 55 -0.18 -0.78 11.78
N LEU A 56 -1.12 -1.65 11.42
CA LEU A 56 -0.90 -3.10 11.43
C LEU A 56 0.17 -3.49 10.40
N ALA A 57 0.13 -2.93 9.19
CA ALA A 57 1.12 -3.21 8.15
C ALA A 57 2.53 -2.73 8.55
N GLU A 58 2.63 -1.53 9.12
CA GLU A 58 3.88 -0.98 9.65
C GLU A 58 4.45 -1.86 10.77
N LYS A 59 3.62 -2.19 11.75
CA LYS A 59 4.01 -3.10 12.85
C LYS A 59 4.47 -4.45 12.32
N THR A 60 3.73 -5.05 11.38
CA THR A 60 4.08 -6.34 10.77
C THR A 60 5.44 -6.26 10.06
N ALA A 61 5.69 -5.18 9.32
CA ALA A 61 6.97 -4.98 8.65
C ALA A 61 8.13 -4.85 9.65
N LEU A 62 7.95 -4.06 10.71
CA LEU A 62 8.95 -3.88 11.77
C LEU A 62 9.26 -5.20 12.50
N ASP A 63 8.24 -5.92 12.92
CA ASP A 63 8.39 -7.18 13.67
C ASP A 63 9.10 -8.27 12.82
N ALA A 64 8.87 -8.27 11.51
CA ALA A 64 9.47 -9.22 10.59
C ALA A 64 10.80 -8.73 9.97
N GLY A 65 11.25 -7.52 10.27
CA GLY A 65 12.46 -6.92 9.69
C GLY A 65 12.36 -6.68 8.18
N ILE A 66 11.12 -6.47 7.67
CA ILE A 66 10.87 -6.22 6.24
C ILE A 66 11.09 -4.73 5.96
N PRO A 67 11.97 -4.36 5.01
CA PRO A 67 12.19 -2.95 4.67
C PRO A 67 10.94 -2.35 4.01
N PHE A 68 10.56 -1.14 4.45
CA PHE A 68 9.40 -0.43 3.94
C PHE A 68 9.59 1.09 3.93
N GLN A 69 8.75 1.78 3.16
CA GLN A 69 8.69 3.23 3.06
C GLN A 69 7.23 3.68 3.23
N LEU A 70 6.98 4.67 4.08
CA LEU A 70 5.66 5.30 4.18
C LEU A 70 5.53 6.35 3.08
N THR A 71 4.42 6.33 2.35
CA THR A 71 4.24 7.24 1.21
C THR A 71 2.90 7.97 1.24
N VAL A 72 2.95 9.24 0.82
CA VAL A 72 1.80 10.12 0.61
C VAL A 72 1.91 10.70 -0.79
N ARG A 73 0.95 10.40 -1.67
CA ARG A 73 1.00 10.86 -3.07
C ARG A 73 0.14 12.11 -3.26
N ARG A 74 0.67 13.07 -4.04
CA ARG A 74 -0.05 14.30 -4.41
C ARG A 74 -0.84 14.16 -5.71
N SER A 75 -0.57 13.12 -6.48
CA SER A 75 -1.19 12.86 -7.78
C SER A 75 -1.27 11.36 -8.06
N GLY A 76 -2.12 11.00 -9.01
CA GLY A 76 -2.38 9.61 -9.36
C GLY A 76 -3.40 8.97 -8.42
N GLY A 77 -3.81 7.78 -8.76
CA GLY A 77 -4.74 6.95 -8.00
C GLY A 77 -4.44 5.49 -8.23
N THR A 78 -5.16 4.64 -7.52
CA THR A 78 -5.03 3.18 -7.59
C THR A 78 -6.41 2.54 -7.61
N ASP A 79 -6.46 1.23 -7.78
CA ASP A 79 -7.71 0.46 -7.67
C ASP A 79 -8.37 0.59 -6.29
N ALA A 80 -7.62 1.02 -5.27
CA ALA A 80 -8.16 1.36 -3.96
C ALA A 80 -9.30 2.39 -4.04
N ALA A 81 -9.26 3.31 -5.02
CA ALA A 81 -10.30 4.33 -5.25
C ALA A 81 -11.71 3.76 -5.36
N ALA A 82 -11.86 2.62 -6.04
CA ALA A 82 -13.15 1.96 -6.20
C ALA A 82 -13.46 0.96 -5.08
N LEU A 83 -12.42 0.36 -4.50
CA LEU A 83 -12.57 -0.71 -3.52
C LEU A 83 -12.92 -0.19 -2.13
N HIS A 84 -12.25 0.88 -1.65
CA HIS A 84 -12.51 1.43 -0.31
C HIS A 84 -13.92 2.03 -0.16
N LEU A 85 -14.58 2.42 -1.26
CA LEU A 85 -15.95 2.95 -1.28
C LEU A 85 -17.01 1.86 -1.49
N SER A 86 -16.63 0.59 -1.60
CA SER A 86 -17.58 -0.49 -1.83
C SER A 86 -18.48 -0.72 -0.60
N GLY A 87 -19.77 -0.92 -0.83
CA GLY A 87 -20.74 -1.22 0.23
C GLY A 87 -20.81 -0.13 1.31
N LYS A 88 -20.45 -0.47 2.53
CA LYS A 88 -20.42 0.44 3.71
C LYS A 88 -19.06 1.11 3.89
N GLY A 89 -18.17 0.97 2.94
CA GLY A 89 -16.75 1.27 3.07
C GLY A 89 -15.97 0.03 3.50
N VAL A 90 -14.82 -0.19 2.85
CA VAL A 90 -13.97 -1.36 3.09
C VAL A 90 -12.59 -0.89 3.52
N PRO A 91 -12.07 -1.35 4.68
CA PRO A 91 -10.68 -1.11 5.07
C PRO A 91 -9.74 -1.53 3.95
N THR A 92 -9.01 -0.57 3.41
CA THR A 92 -8.17 -0.79 2.22
C THR A 92 -6.78 -0.22 2.46
N ILE A 93 -5.77 -0.95 2.01
CA ILE A 93 -4.36 -0.53 2.00
C ILE A 93 -3.75 -0.78 0.62
N VAL A 94 -2.83 0.08 0.22
CA VAL A 94 -2.02 -0.10 -0.98
C VAL A 94 -0.58 -0.40 -0.57
N LEU A 95 -0.07 -1.53 -1.04
CA LEU A 95 1.33 -1.93 -0.94
C LEU A 95 1.97 -1.78 -2.32
N GLY A 96 3.00 -0.97 -2.43
CA GLY A 96 3.62 -0.60 -3.68
C GLY A 96 5.04 -1.11 -3.85
N ILE A 97 5.38 -1.57 -5.05
CA ILE A 97 6.75 -1.87 -5.44
C ILE A 97 7.30 -0.64 -6.16
N PRO A 98 8.25 0.11 -5.58
CA PRO A 98 8.81 1.30 -6.22
C PRO A 98 9.28 0.98 -7.63
N THR A 99 8.81 1.71 -8.62
CA THR A 99 9.11 1.45 -10.02
C THR A 99 9.45 2.74 -10.74
N ARG A 100 10.60 2.81 -11.40
CA ARG A 100 10.93 3.91 -12.33
C ARG A 100 10.28 3.69 -13.67
N TYR A 101 9.94 4.77 -14.36
CA TYR A 101 9.40 4.78 -15.74
C TYR A 101 8.07 4.05 -15.87
N ILE A 102 7.21 4.16 -14.84
CA ILE A 102 5.83 3.63 -14.94
C ILE A 102 5.10 4.23 -16.14
N HIS A 103 4.11 3.50 -16.68
CA HIS A 103 3.36 3.85 -17.89
C HIS A 103 4.21 3.99 -19.16
N ALA A 104 5.45 3.48 -19.15
CA ALA A 104 6.30 3.35 -20.32
C ALA A 104 6.39 1.89 -20.79
N HIS A 105 7.10 1.64 -21.89
CA HIS A 105 7.28 0.28 -22.41
C HIS A 105 8.11 -0.61 -21.48
N ASN A 106 9.00 -0.01 -20.68
CA ASN A 106 9.86 -0.71 -19.73
C ASN A 106 9.82 0.01 -18.39
N GLY A 107 9.60 -0.74 -17.33
CA GLY A 107 9.77 -0.28 -15.96
C GLY A 107 11.04 -0.87 -15.33
N VAL A 108 11.61 -0.17 -14.36
CA VAL A 108 12.77 -0.65 -13.60
C VAL A 108 12.40 -0.69 -12.12
N LEU A 109 12.57 -1.84 -11.50
CA LEU A 109 12.35 -2.05 -10.06
C LEU A 109 13.55 -2.77 -9.44
N ASP A 110 13.66 -2.71 -8.12
CA ASP A 110 14.61 -3.52 -7.36
C ASP A 110 13.94 -4.81 -6.90
N LEU A 111 14.56 -5.95 -7.16
CA LEU A 111 14.04 -7.26 -6.73
C LEU A 111 13.96 -7.41 -5.21
N ARG A 112 14.72 -6.63 -4.45
CA ARG A 112 14.63 -6.60 -2.99
C ARG A 112 13.31 -5.98 -2.55
N ASP A 113 12.86 -4.89 -3.21
CA ASP A 113 11.58 -4.23 -2.93
C ASP A 113 10.41 -5.16 -3.32
N TYR A 114 10.55 -5.87 -4.44
CA TYR A 114 9.55 -6.88 -4.84
C TYR A 114 9.41 -7.98 -3.78
N ARG A 115 10.54 -8.51 -3.29
CA ARG A 115 10.52 -9.53 -2.23
C ARG A 115 9.91 -8.99 -0.94
N ALA A 116 10.28 -7.78 -0.53
CA ALA A 116 9.70 -7.10 0.63
C ALA A 116 8.17 -6.95 0.49
N ALA A 117 7.67 -6.61 -0.71
CA ALA A 117 6.23 -6.51 -0.97
C ALA A 117 5.54 -7.88 -0.84
N VAL A 118 6.12 -8.95 -1.37
CA VAL A 118 5.58 -10.30 -1.23
C VAL A 118 5.57 -10.74 0.22
N GLU A 119 6.69 -10.56 0.94
CA GLU A 119 6.82 -10.96 2.34
C GLU A 119 5.84 -10.19 3.23
N LEU A 120 5.73 -8.87 3.06
CA LEU A 120 4.78 -8.06 3.83
C LEU A 120 3.34 -8.44 3.51
N THR A 121 3.00 -8.66 2.24
CA THR A 121 1.64 -9.06 1.84
C THR A 121 1.25 -10.37 2.51
N VAL A 122 2.14 -11.37 2.49
CA VAL A 122 1.88 -12.69 3.11
C VAL A 122 1.79 -12.57 4.63
N ALA A 123 2.70 -11.83 5.26
CA ALA A 123 2.70 -11.63 6.71
C ALA A 123 1.44 -10.89 7.17
N LEU A 124 1.07 -9.82 6.48
CA LEU A 124 -0.12 -9.04 6.77
C LEU A 124 -1.40 -9.87 6.57
N ALA A 125 -1.50 -10.62 5.46
CA ALA A 125 -2.66 -11.48 5.21
C ALA A 125 -2.83 -12.57 6.30
N ARG A 126 -1.73 -13.08 6.86
CA ARG A 126 -1.77 -14.04 7.96
C ARG A 126 -2.19 -13.43 9.30
N SER A 127 -2.00 -12.13 9.48
CA SER A 127 -2.39 -11.42 10.71
C SER A 127 -3.83 -10.89 10.66
N LEU A 128 -4.50 -10.95 9.51
CA LEU A 128 -5.87 -10.52 9.31
C LEU A 128 -6.86 -11.67 9.57
N ASP A 129 -6.95 -12.10 10.82
CA ASP A 129 -8.03 -12.96 11.28
C ASP A 129 -9.34 -12.16 11.50
N GLN A 130 -10.40 -12.84 11.91
CA GLN A 130 -11.69 -12.20 12.10
C GLN A 130 -11.64 -11.06 13.12
N GLU A 131 -10.98 -11.24 14.26
CA GLU A 131 -10.87 -10.24 15.32
C GLU A 131 -10.09 -9.02 14.83
N ALA A 132 -8.97 -9.23 14.14
CA ALA A 132 -8.17 -8.15 13.56
C ALA A 132 -8.97 -7.35 12.52
N VAL A 133 -9.71 -8.01 11.63
CA VAL A 133 -10.52 -7.36 10.60
C VAL A 133 -11.67 -6.57 11.23
N GLU A 134 -12.38 -7.13 12.21
CA GLU A 134 -13.43 -6.42 12.95
C GLU A 134 -12.87 -5.16 13.62
N ALA A 135 -11.68 -5.25 14.22
CA ALA A 135 -11.02 -4.11 14.87
C ALA A 135 -10.68 -2.96 13.90
N LEU A 136 -10.53 -3.22 12.59
CA LEU A 136 -10.22 -2.17 11.60
C LEU A 136 -11.30 -1.07 11.50
N THR A 137 -12.54 -1.37 11.86
CA THR A 137 -13.68 -0.45 11.77
C THR A 137 -14.15 0.11 13.11
N HIS A 138 -13.61 -0.39 14.23
CA HIS A 138 -13.95 0.09 15.56
C HIS A 138 -13.08 1.30 15.96
N TYR A 139 -13.52 2.51 15.62
CA TYR A 139 -12.77 3.75 15.90
C TYR A 139 -13.07 4.37 17.28
N LEU A 140 -14.15 3.97 17.90
CA LEU A 140 -14.55 4.44 19.23
C LEU A 140 -14.31 3.37 20.29
N PRO A 141 -13.96 3.76 21.51
CA PRO A 141 -13.86 2.85 22.65
C PRO A 141 -15.23 2.27 23.05
#